data_9cb6359b6ee4bf53a967f99dc2487962
#
_entry.id   9cb6359b6ee4bf53a967f99dc2487962
#
_cell.length_a   1.000
_cell.length_b   1.000
_cell.length_c   1.000
_cell.angle_alpha   90.00
_cell.angle_beta   90.00
_cell.angle_gamma   90.00
#
_symmetry.space_group_name_H-M   'P 1'
#
loop_
_entity.id
_entity.type
_entity.pdbx_description
1 polymer ?
#
loop_
_entity_poly.entity_id
_entity_poly.type
_entity_poly.pdbx_seq_one_letter_code
_entity_poly.pdbx_strand_id
1 'polypeptide(L)'
;GGMGSLCEALARSIEAVGGTVRLGAAVDHVLLEDGRATGVVLKGGETLRARVVLSNLDRPATFQRLVGEGRLDEAIARKVAAAEHRGAWVHMLFRLDGLPSYGGEWAWLNADVHNRFGGAMVASPEELQRSFETCDAGRLPDRMPVAFQFPSVMDPSLAPAGQHVASAYGFCFPCKAPRSERGRVRD
;
A
#
# COMPACT_ATOMS: atom_id res chain seq x y z
N GLY A 1 -0.97 -18.09 -8.06
CA GLY A 1 -1.05 -16.78 -8.66
C GLY A 1 -1.05 -15.63 -7.66
N GLY A 2 -1.28 -14.44 -8.15
CA GLY A 2 -1.35 -13.22 -7.34
C GLY A 2 0.02 -12.67 -6.91
N MET A 3 -0.01 -11.54 -6.19
CA MET A 3 1.20 -10.82 -5.73
C MET A 3 2.09 -11.65 -4.81
N GLY A 4 1.51 -12.58 -4.03
CA GLY A 4 2.28 -13.50 -3.17
C GLY A 4 3.25 -14.36 -3.94
N SER A 5 2.88 -14.87 -5.12
CA SER A 5 3.76 -15.68 -5.97
C SER A 5 5.01 -14.93 -6.43
N LEU A 6 4.91 -13.61 -6.65
CA LEU A 6 6.06 -12.77 -6.95
C LEU A 6 7.01 -12.69 -5.74
N CYS A 7 6.46 -12.47 -4.54
CA CYS A 7 7.27 -12.43 -3.32
C CYS A 7 7.99 -13.76 -3.07
N GLU A 8 7.30 -14.89 -3.28
CA GLU A 8 7.89 -16.23 -3.16
C GLU A 8 9.00 -16.47 -4.22
N ALA A 9 8.78 -16.01 -5.45
CA ALA A 9 9.80 -16.12 -6.50
C ALA A 9 11.06 -15.32 -6.17
N LEU A 10 10.88 -14.09 -5.64
CA LEU A 10 12.00 -13.25 -5.18
C LEU A 10 12.73 -13.90 -3.98
N ALA A 11 12.00 -14.46 -3.01
CA ALA A 11 12.59 -15.16 -1.88
C ALA A 11 13.46 -16.34 -2.35
N ARG A 12 12.92 -17.20 -3.23
CA ARG A 12 13.69 -18.31 -3.84
C ARG A 12 14.92 -17.83 -4.61
N SER A 13 14.80 -16.69 -5.30
CA SER A 13 15.95 -16.11 -6.03
C SER A 13 17.06 -15.65 -5.09
N ILE A 14 16.71 -15.09 -3.93
CA ILE A 14 17.69 -14.72 -2.90
C ILE A 14 18.37 -15.97 -2.34
N GLU A 15 17.61 -17.00 -2.01
CA GLU A 15 18.12 -18.25 -1.46
C GLU A 15 19.03 -18.99 -2.45
N ALA A 16 18.69 -18.95 -3.75
CA ALA A 16 19.50 -19.58 -4.82
C ALA A 16 20.91 -19.00 -4.95
N VAL A 17 21.12 -17.75 -4.50
CA VAL A 17 22.45 -17.11 -4.47
C VAL A 17 23.07 -17.09 -3.08
N GLY A 18 22.59 -17.93 -2.17
CA GLY A 18 23.13 -18.09 -0.81
C GLY A 18 22.63 -17.05 0.20
N GLY A 19 21.61 -16.27 -0.14
CA GLY A 19 20.95 -15.38 0.80
C GLY A 19 20.01 -16.14 1.75
N THR A 20 19.57 -15.49 2.79
CA THR A 20 18.62 -16.04 3.76
C THR A 20 17.39 -15.15 3.89
N VAL A 21 16.20 -15.74 3.84
CA VAL A 21 14.94 -15.08 4.12
C VAL A 21 14.45 -15.53 5.50
N ARG A 22 14.22 -14.59 6.41
CA ARG A 22 13.73 -14.87 7.78
C ARG A 22 12.37 -14.22 7.99
N LEU A 23 11.34 -15.02 8.12
CA LEU A 23 9.99 -14.59 8.49
C LEU A 23 9.83 -14.57 10.01
N GLY A 24 8.89 -13.76 10.51
CA GLY A 24 8.65 -13.61 11.93
C GLY A 24 9.78 -12.91 12.70
N ALA A 25 10.78 -12.38 12.01
CA ALA A 25 11.97 -11.73 12.58
C ALA A 25 11.81 -10.21 12.65
N ALA A 26 10.89 -9.76 13.51
CA ALA A 26 10.65 -8.31 13.67
C ALA A 26 11.88 -7.60 14.21
N VAL A 27 12.34 -6.57 13.50
CA VAL A 27 13.46 -5.72 13.93
C VAL A 27 12.95 -4.78 15.03
N ASP A 28 13.72 -4.70 16.12
CA ASP A 28 13.50 -3.78 17.22
C ASP A 28 14.17 -2.44 16.92
N HIS A 29 15.48 -2.46 16.64
CA HIS A 29 16.23 -1.26 16.28
C HIS A 29 17.43 -1.56 15.38
N VAL A 30 17.94 -0.50 14.74
CA VAL A 30 19.21 -0.53 13.99
C VAL A 30 20.38 -0.35 14.95
N LEU A 31 21.37 -1.22 14.85
CA LEU A 31 22.61 -1.12 15.62
C LEU A 31 23.50 -0.05 15.00
N LEU A 32 23.85 0.94 15.79
CA LEU A 32 24.73 2.03 15.39
C LEU A 32 26.02 2.00 16.19
N GLU A 33 27.16 2.09 15.52
CA GLU A 33 28.50 2.26 16.08
C GLU A 33 29.20 3.39 15.32
N ASP A 34 29.71 4.37 16.03
CA ASP A 34 30.37 5.55 15.46
C ASP A 34 29.56 6.24 14.35
N GLY A 35 28.24 6.36 14.53
CA GLY A 35 27.33 6.98 13.57
C GLY A 35 27.02 6.13 12.31
N ARG A 36 27.45 4.87 12.26
CA ARG A 36 27.25 3.96 11.14
C ARG A 36 26.35 2.79 11.52
N ALA A 37 25.47 2.41 10.62
CA ALA A 37 24.67 1.19 10.79
C ALA A 37 25.57 -0.03 10.62
N THR A 38 25.63 -0.88 11.65
CA THR A 38 26.47 -2.09 11.71
C THR A 38 25.65 -3.38 11.85
N GLY A 39 24.33 -3.27 11.79
CA GLY A 39 23.43 -4.40 11.90
C GLY A 39 22.05 -4.00 12.43
N VAL A 40 21.30 -5.00 12.86
CA VAL A 40 20.00 -4.83 13.51
C VAL A 40 19.88 -5.72 14.73
N VAL A 41 19.03 -5.33 15.66
CA VAL A 41 18.61 -6.14 16.80
C VAL A 41 17.15 -6.54 16.60
N LEU A 42 16.85 -7.82 16.73
CA LEU A 42 15.49 -8.33 16.65
C LEU A 42 14.76 -8.15 17.99
N LYS A 43 13.43 -8.13 17.98
CA LYS A 43 12.61 -8.04 19.22
C LYS A 43 12.89 -9.12 20.23
N GLY A 44 13.43 -10.27 19.81
CA GLY A 44 13.90 -11.35 20.69
C GLY A 44 15.29 -11.14 21.28
N GLY A 45 15.97 -9.99 21.02
CA GLY A 45 17.30 -9.68 21.51
C GLY A 45 18.45 -10.21 20.64
N GLU A 46 18.17 -11.02 19.63
CA GLU A 46 19.19 -11.49 18.69
C GLU A 46 19.77 -10.34 17.87
N THR A 47 21.08 -10.30 17.76
CA THR A 47 21.81 -9.30 16.97
C THR A 47 22.29 -9.90 15.66
N LEU A 48 21.95 -9.24 14.56
CA LEU A 48 22.42 -9.58 13.20
C LEU A 48 23.36 -8.49 12.73
N ARG A 49 24.63 -8.82 12.55
CA ARG A 49 25.67 -7.90 12.05
C ARG A 49 25.63 -7.83 10.53
N ALA A 50 25.80 -6.64 9.98
CA ALA A 50 25.86 -6.41 8.54
C ALA A 50 26.72 -5.19 8.20
N ARG A 51 27.36 -5.20 7.05
CA ARG A 51 28.11 -4.05 6.51
C ARG A 51 27.18 -2.94 5.99
N VAL A 52 25.96 -3.29 5.59
CA VAL A 52 24.93 -2.39 5.07
C VAL A 52 23.60 -2.86 5.59
N VAL A 53 22.75 -1.92 6.01
CA VAL A 53 21.36 -2.14 6.39
C VAL A 53 20.48 -1.40 5.40
N LEU A 54 19.60 -2.11 4.71
CA LEU A 54 18.59 -1.54 3.82
C LEU A 54 17.22 -1.60 4.49
N SER A 55 16.47 -0.53 4.42
CA SER A 55 15.10 -0.47 4.93
C SER A 55 14.15 -0.01 3.82
N ASN A 56 13.07 -0.76 3.60
CA ASN A 56 11.96 -0.36 2.73
C ASN A 56 10.74 0.14 3.53
N LEU A 57 10.90 0.35 4.83
CA LEU A 57 9.89 1.02 5.66
C LEU A 57 9.82 2.52 5.31
N ASP A 58 8.74 3.17 5.71
CA ASP A 58 8.64 4.61 5.60
C ASP A 58 9.72 5.35 6.43
N ARG A 59 9.91 6.63 6.12
CA ARG A 59 10.95 7.44 6.78
C ARG A 59 10.75 7.54 8.29
N PRO A 60 9.56 7.84 8.83
CA PRO A 60 9.33 7.83 10.27
C PRO A 60 9.64 6.47 10.91
N ALA A 61 9.14 5.38 10.34
CA ALA A 61 9.39 4.05 10.88
C ALA A 61 10.88 3.70 10.87
N THR A 62 11.60 4.01 9.79
CA THR A 62 13.04 3.74 9.69
C THR A 62 13.84 4.63 10.65
N PHE A 63 13.68 5.95 10.58
CA PHE A 63 14.58 6.88 11.21
C PHE A 63 14.14 7.26 12.63
N GLN A 64 12.85 7.46 12.89
CA GLN A 64 12.40 7.82 14.24
C GLN A 64 12.30 6.60 15.15
N ARG A 65 11.75 5.48 14.63
CA ARG A 65 11.53 4.29 15.44
C ARG A 65 12.73 3.35 15.48
N LEU A 66 13.28 2.93 14.33
CA LEU A 66 14.34 1.91 14.31
C LEU A 66 15.73 2.48 14.55
N VAL A 67 16.04 3.68 14.04
CA VAL A 67 17.31 4.36 14.31
C VAL A 67 17.25 5.12 15.62
N GLY A 68 16.16 5.83 15.89
CA GLY A 68 15.94 6.70 17.02
C GLY A 68 16.28 8.17 16.71
N GLU A 69 15.36 9.09 17.03
CA GLU A 69 15.47 10.51 16.67
C GLU A 69 16.76 11.17 17.20
N GLY A 70 17.14 10.87 18.43
CA GLY A 70 18.34 11.43 19.06
C GLY A 70 19.68 10.95 18.50
N ARG A 71 19.65 10.04 17.51
CA ARG A 71 20.85 9.47 16.87
C ARG A 71 21.02 9.94 15.42
N LEU A 72 20.13 10.81 14.94
CA LEU A 72 20.16 11.36 13.60
C LEU A 72 20.97 12.65 13.55
N ASP A 73 21.68 12.83 12.45
CA ASP A 73 22.16 14.14 12.06
C ASP A 73 21.00 15.14 11.96
N GLU A 74 21.22 16.39 12.40
CA GLU A 74 20.17 17.42 12.46
C GLU A 74 19.52 17.69 11.09
N ALA A 75 20.29 17.65 10.00
CA ALA A 75 19.78 17.85 8.66
C ALA A 75 18.86 16.70 8.23
N ILE A 76 19.20 15.45 8.59
CA ILE A 76 18.38 14.28 8.36
C ILE A 76 17.12 14.33 9.22
N ALA A 77 17.26 14.64 10.51
CA ALA A 77 16.12 14.76 11.44
C ALA A 77 15.08 15.77 10.94
N ARG A 78 15.53 16.95 10.47
CA ARG A 78 14.64 17.96 9.88
C ARG A 78 13.91 17.43 8.62
N LYS A 79 14.60 16.73 7.71
CA LYS A 79 13.99 16.14 6.51
C LYS A 79 12.97 15.05 6.85
N VAL A 80 13.24 14.27 7.89
CA VAL A 80 12.30 13.22 8.35
C VAL A 80 11.07 13.86 8.99
N ALA A 81 11.27 14.87 9.86
CA ALA A 81 10.17 15.59 10.50
C ALA A 81 9.29 16.36 9.50
N ALA A 82 9.88 16.88 8.43
CA ALA A 82 9.15 17.57 7.36
C ALA A 82 8.38 16.63 6.42
N ALA A 83 8.49 15.30 6.62
CA ALA A 83 7.74 14.33 5.80
C ALA A 83 6.25 14.35 6.18
N GLU A 84 5.44 14.90 5.29
CA GLU A 84 4.00 14.94 5.47
C GLU A 84 3.32 13.76 4.77
N HIS A 85 2.39 13.12 5.48
CA HIS A 85 1.43 12.19 4.92
C HIS A 85 0.10 12.93 4.78
N ARG A 86 -0.25 13.35 3.54
CA ARG A 86 -1.43 14.18 3.28
C ARG A 86 -2.66 13.36 2.92
N GLY A 87 -2.47 12.22 2.27
CA GLY A 87 -3.57 11.38 1.83
C GLY A 87 -3.29 9.89 2.04
N ALA A 88 -4.34 9.13 2.07
CA ALA A 88 -4.32 7.67 2.15
C ALA A 88 -5.17 7.06 1.04
N TRP A 89 -4.97 5.77 0.79
CA TRP A 89 -5.84 4.95 -0.04
C TRP A 89 -6.63 4.02 0.88
N VAL A 90 -7.86 3.76 0.50
CA VAL A 90 -8.64 2.66 1.07
C VAL A 90 -8.65 1.53 0.05
N HIS A 91 -8.15 0.38 0.44
CA HIS A 91 -8.17 -0.82 -0.37
C HIS A 91 -9.29 -1.74 0.12
N MET A 92 -10.20 -2.06 -0.78
CA MET A 92 -11.35 -2.91 -0.52
C MET A 92 -11.23 -4.17 -1.38
N LEU A 93 -11.46 -5.33 -0.77
CA LEU A 93 -11.49 -6.61 -1.45
C LEU A 93 -12.88 -7.21 -1.33
N PHE A 94 -13.41 -7.71 -2.44
CA PHE A 94 -14.72 -8.32 -2.50
C PHE A 94 -14.63 -9.71 -3.15
N ARG A 95 -15.41 -10.63 -2.62
CA ARG A 95 -15.78 -11.86 -3.32
C ARG A 95 -17.07 -11.61 -4.07
N LEU A 96 -17.12 -12.03 -5.33
CA LEU A 96 -18.28 -11.90 -6.20
C LEU A 96 -18.71 -13.28 -6.71
N ASP A 97 -20.01 -13.51 -6.79
CA ASP A 97 -20.58 -14.74 -7.37
C ASP A 97 -20.68 -14.67 -8.91
N GLY A 98 -20.22 -13.57 -9.51
CA GLY A 98 -20.13 -13.34 -10.95
C GLY A 98 -19.54 -11.98 -11.25
N LEU A 99 -19.14 -11.74 -12.48
CA LEU A 99 -18.69 -10.43 -12.93
C LEU A 99 -19.88 -9.48 -13.11
N PRO A 100 -19.71 -8.17 -12.85
CA PRO A 100 -20.76 -7.20 -13.10
C PRO A 100 -21.14 -7.18 -14.59
N SER A 101 -22.42 -6.94 -14.85
CA SER A 101 -22.93 -6.66 -16.18
C SER A 101 -23.12 -5.15 -16.35
N TYR A 102 -22.54 -4.62 -17.40
CA TYR A 102 -22.59 -3.20 -17.72
C TYR A 102 -23.78 -2.89 -18.61
N GLY A 103 -24.48 -1.79 -18.35
CA GLY A 103 -25.61 -1.31 -19.16
C GLY A 103 -25.29 0.00 -19.88
N GLY A 104 -26.27 0.48 -20.67
CA GLY A 104 -26.17 1.75 -21.39
C GLY A 104 -24.98 1.82 -22.34
N GLU A 105 -24.30 2.95 -22.33
CA GLU A 105 -23.11 3.19 -23.18
C GLU A 105 -21.92 2.26 -22.88
N TRP A 106 -21.91 1.58 -21.73
CA TRP A 106 -20.86 0.66 -21.29
C TRP A 106 -21.16 -0.80 -21.62
N ALA A 107 -22.33 -1.11 -22.25
CA ALA A 107 -22.76 -2.49 -22.54
C ALA A 107 -21.74 -3.26 -23.40
N TRP A 108 -20.95 -2.58 -24.22
CA TRP A 108 -19.91 -3.17 -25.04
C TRP A 108 -18.83 -3.90 -24.24
N LEU A 109 -18.61 -3.51 -22.96
CA LEU A 109 -17.66 -4.19 -22.08
C LEU A 109 -18.06 -5.66 -21.81
N ASN A 110 -19.32 -6.01 -21.95
CA ASN A 110 -19.78 -7.38 -21.76
C ASN A 110 -19.42 -8.33 -22.92
N ALA A 111 -19.00 -7.79 -24.07
CA ALA A 111 -18.71 -8.59 -25.27
C ALA A 111 -17.50 -9.53 -25.06
N ASP A 112 -16.54 -9.14 -24.23
CA ASP A 112 -15.40 -9.96 -23.88
C ASP A 112 -15.13 -9.85 -22.35
N VAL A 113 -14.82 -11.00 -21.73
CA VAL A 113 -14.50 -11.03 -20.28
C VAL A 113 -13.30 -10.16 -19.95
N HIS A 114 -12.30 -10.07 -20.82
CA HIS A 114 -11.11 -9.26 -20.60
C HIS A 114 -11.37 -7.75 -20.60
N ASN A 115 -12.42 -7.30 -21.30
CA ASN A 115 -12.87 -5.91 -21.23
C ASN A 115 -13.34 -5.51 -19.82
N ARG A 116 -13.74 -6.49 -19.03
CA ARG A 116 -14.21 -6.31 -17.65
C ARG A 116 -13.11 -6.43 -16.60
N PHE A 117 -11.83 -6.45 -17.01
CA PHE A 117 -10.71 -6.57 -16.07
C PHE A 117 -10.68 -5.45 -15.03
N GLY A 118 -11.02 -4.23 -15.40
CA GLY A 118 -11.05 -3.11 -14.46
C GLY A 118 -11.27 -1.75 -15.12
N GLY A 119 -11.36 -0.75 -14.29
CA GLY A 119 -11.56 0.62 -14.72
C GLY A 119 -11.34 1.62 -13.59
N ALA A 120 -11.55 2.89 -13.89
CA ALA A 120 -11.54 3.96 -12.91
C ALA A 120 -12.82 4.79 -13.06
N MET A 121 -13.44 5.14 -11.92
CA MET A 121 -14.58 6.05 -11.85
C MET A 121 -14.08 7.42 -11.41
N VAL A 122 -13.81 8.25 -12.41
CA VAL A 122 -13.42 9.66 -12.27
C VAL A 122 -14.16 10.43 -13.36
N ALA A 123 -14.96 11.40 -12.99
CA ALA A 123 -15.83 12.08 -13.95
C ALA A 123 -15.04 13.01 -14.89
N SER A 124 -14.02 13.71 -14.36
CA SER A 124 -13.16 14.59 -15.14
C SER A 124 -11.85 14.87 -14.43
N PRO A 125 -10.81 15.38 -15.14
CA PRO A 125 -9.58 15.86 -14.51
C PRO A 125 -9.82 16.95 -13.45
N GLU A 126 -10.78 17.83 -13.68
CA GLU A 126 -11.12 18.93 -12.75
C GLU A 126 -11.79 18.37 -11.47
N GLU A 127 -12.60 17.32 -11.58
CA GLU A 127 -13.19 16.65 -10.42
C GLU A 127 -12.11 15.91 -9.60
N LEU A 128 -11.18 15.27 -10.27
CA LEU A 128 -10.03 14.64 -9.63
C LEU A 128 -9.19 15.67 -8.86
N GLN A 129 -8.89 16.81 -9.49
CA GLN A 129 -8.15 17.91 -8.86
C GLN A 129 -8.86 18.43 -7.62
N ARG A 130 -10.19 18.69 -7.70
CA ARG A 130 -11.00 19.10 -6.55
C ARG A 130 -11.00 18.06 -5.41
N SER A 131 -11.00 16.78 -5.77
CA SER A 131 -10.92 15.70 -4.77
C SER A 131 -9.60 15.72 -4.00
N PHE A 132 -8.48 15.97 -4.69
CA PHE A 132 -7.17 16.15 -4.04
C PHE A 132 -7.13 17.39 -3.16
N GLU A 133 -7.61 18.53 -3.62
CA GLU A 133 -7.66 19.78 -2.84
C GLU A 133 -8.54 19.62 -1.58
N THR A 134 -9.66 18.92 -1.70
CA THR A 134 -10.54 18.61 -0.57
C THR A 134 -9.84 17.72 0.44
N CYS A 135 -9.13 16.69 -0.03
CA CYS A 135 -8.32 15.80 0.79
C CYS A 135 -7.19 16.53 1.52
N ASP A 136 -6.46 17.41 0.81
CA ASP A 136 -5.38 18.22 1.39
C ASP A 136 -5.89 19.18 2.47
N ALA A 137 -7.15 19.64 2.33
CA ALA A 137 -7.84 20.42 3.36
C ALA A 137 -8.36 19.56 4.55
N GLY A 138 -8.05 18.26 4.59
CA GLY A 138 -8.44 17.35 5.66
C GLY A 138 -9.91 16.90 5.58
N ARG A 139 -10.59 17.09 4.47
CA ARG A 139 -12.01 16.74 4.28
C ARG A 139 -12.17 15.59 3.28
N LEU A 140 -13.25 14.83 3.41
CA LEU A 140 -13.61 13.81 2.43
C LEU A 140 -14.26 14.47 1.20
N PRO A 141 -13.86 14.11 -0.02
CA PRO A 141 -14.54 14.56 -1.22
C PRO A 141 -15.96 13.97 -1.29
N ASP A 142 -16.90 14.72 -1.87
CA ASP A 142 -18.30 14.27 -2.01
C ASP A 142 -18.42 13.09 -2.97
N ARG A 143 -17.55 13.03 -3.96
CA ARG A 143 -17.39 11.89 -4.85
C ARG A 143 -15.93 11.44 -4.81
N MET A 144 -15.73 10.20 -4.38
CA MET A 144 -14.40 9.63 -4.24
C MET A 144 -13.95 9.04 -5.57
N PRO A 145 -12.77 9.41 -6.08
CA PRO A 145 -12.17 8.69 -7.19
C PRO A 145 -11.90 7.23 -6.79
N VAL A 146 -12.37 6.29 -7.59
CA VAL A 146 -12.21 4.86 -7.34
C VAL A 146 -11.62 4.19 -8.57
N ALA A 147 -10.55 3.43 -8.39
CA ALA A 147 -10.10 2.44 -9.36
C ALA A 147 -10.52 1.04 -8.89
N PHE A 148 -10.96 0.20 -9.80
CA PHE A 148 -11.35 -1.16 -9.48
C PHE A 148 -10.77 -2.14 -10.50
N GLN A 149 -10.56 -3.38 -10.07
CA GLN A 149 -10.03 -4.45 -10.88
C GLN A 149 -10.69 -5.77 -10.51
N PHE A 150 -10.78 -6.68 -11.47
CA PHE A 150 -11.21 -8.06 -11.28
C PHE A 150 -10.05 -9.01 -11.65
N PRO A 151 -9.05 -9.14 -10.76
CA PRO A 151 -7.81 -9.87 -11.09
C PRO A 151 -8.05 -11.34 -11.48
N SER A 152 -9.11 -11.95 -11.00
CA SER A 152 -9.52 -13.31 -11.39
C SER A 152 -9.97 -13.47 -12.86
N VAL A 153 -10.18 -12.37 -13.57
CA VAL A 153 -10.37 -12.39 -15.03
C VAL A 153 -9.07 -12.80 -15.73
N MET A 154 -7.94 -12.32 -15.25
CA MET A 154 -6.62 -12.62 -15.82
C MET A 154 -5.97 -13.86 -15.18
N ASP A 155 -6.24 -14.11 -13.92
CA ASP A 155 -5.75 -15.28 -13.17
C ASP A 155 -6.90 -16.01 -12.47
N PRO A 156 -7.53 -16.98 -13.14
CA PRO A 156 -8.65 -17.73 -12.55
C PRO A 156 -8.30 -18.50 -11.28
N SER A 157 -7.01 -18.69 -10.96
CA SER A 157 -6.60 -19.38 -9.74
C SER A 157 -6.87 -18.56 -8.45
N LEU A 158 -7.25 -17.29 -8.59
CA LEU A 158 -7.52 -16.38 -7.46
C LEU A 158 -8.92 -16.55 -6.85
N ALA A 159 -9.81 -17.30 -7.50
CA ALA A 159 -11.16 -17.56 -7.00
C ALA A 159 -11.62 -18.98 -7.35
N PRO A 160 -12.56 -19.56 -6.59
CA PRO A 160 -13.23 -20.80 -6.99
C PRO A 160 -13.95 -20.65 -8.34
N ALA A 161 -14.18 -21.78 -9.02
CA ALA A 161 -14.90 -21.78 -10.30
C ALA A 161 -16.27 -21.07 -10.19
N GLY A 162 -16.54 -20.17 -11.12
CA GLY A 162 -17.77 -19.36 -11.16
C GLY A 162 -17.78 -18.15 -10.22
N GLN A 163 -16.73 -17.95 -9.44
CA GLN A 163 -16.58 -16.80 -8.56
C GLN A 163 -15.45 -15.88 -9.04
N HIS A 164 -15.47 -14.64 -8.54
CA HIS A 164 -14.48 -13.65 -8.87
C HIS A 164 -14.01 -12.87 -7.62
N VAL A 165 -12.81 -12.31 -7.72
CA VAL A 165 -12.29 -11.34 -6.77
C VAL A 165 -12.35 -9.96 -7.40
N ALA A 166 -12.91 -9.01 -6.65
CA ALA A 166 -12.79 -7.58 -6.98
C ALA A 166 -11.86 -6.90 -5.98
N SER A 167 -11.04 -6.01 -6.50
CA SER A 167 -10.13 -5.16 -5.75
C SER A 167 -10.43 -3.72 -6.11
N ALA A 168 -10.79 -2.88 -5.15
CA ALA A 168 -11.08 -1.47 -5.37
C ALA A 168 -10.19 -0.59 -4.50
N TYR A 169 -9.73 0.51 -5.08
CA TYR A 169 -8.91 1.52 -4.44
C TYR A 169 -9.66 2.85 -4.45
N GLY A 170 -10.09 3.30 -3.27
CA GLY A 170 -10.56 4.66 -3.09
C GLY A 170 -9.39 5.59 -2.81
N PHE A 171 -9.29 6.69 -3.56
CA PHE A 171 -8.24 7.69 -3.43
C PHE A 171 -8.75 8.91 -2.67
N CYS A 172 -7.83 9.79 -2.29
CA CYS A 172 -8.15 11.06 -1.63
C CYS A 172 -8.80 10.92 -0.25
N PHE A 173 -8.36 9.92 0.55
CA PHE A 173 -8.68 9.87 1.96
C PHE A 173 -7.72 10.78 2.74
N PRO A 174 -8.21 11.74 3.56
CA PRO A 174 -7.33 12.53 4.41
C PRO A 174 -6.76 11.69 5.56
N CYS A 175 -5.44 11.71 5.74
CA CYS A 175 -4.78 10.99 6.84
C CYS A 175 -5.21 11.51 8.22
N LYS A 176 -5.60 12.77 8.32
CA LYS A 176 -6.02 13.45 9.54
C LYS A 176 -7.42 14.04 9.37
N ALA A 177 -8.42 13.17 9.13
CA ALA A 177 -9.80 13.63 9.06
C ALA A 177 -10.28 14.14 10.43
N PRO A 178 -10.90 15.33 10.50
CA PRO A 178 -11.57 15.83 11.69
C PRO A 178 -12.61 14.82 12.21
N ARG A 179 -12.92 14.88 13.51
CA ARG A 179 -13.95 13.99 14.09
C ARG A 179 -15.31 14.11 13.41
N SER A 180 -15.66 15.31 12.94
CA SER A 180 -16.88 15.59 12.19
C SER A 180 -16.98 14.82 10.86
N GLU A 181 -15.85 14.56 10.20
CA GLU A 181 -15.81 13.80 8.95
C GLU A 181 -15.86 12.27 9.16
N ARG A 182 -15.54 11.79 10.36
CA ARG A 182 -15.51 10.35 10.66
C ARG A 182 -16.90 9.69 10.64
N GLY A 183 -17.97 10.45 10.86
CA GLY A 183 -19.36 9.98 10.75
C GLY A 183 -19.74 9.66 9.30
N ARG A 184 -19.25 10.45 8.34
CA ARG A 184 -19.54 10.28 6.90
C ARG A 184 -18.96 9.00 6.28
N VAL A 185 -18.06 8.32 6.97
CA VAL A 185 -17.43 7.06 6.50
C VAL A 185 -18.26 5.84 6.91
N ARG A 186 -19.28 6.01 7.77
CA ARG A 186 -20.09 4.89 8.29
C ARG A 186 -21.42 4.69 7.58
N ASP A 187 -21.86 5.67 6.83
CA ASP A 187 -23.09 5.67 6.02
C ASP A 187 -22.75 5.45 4.54
#